data_fbf0d32420b36124624d99e04ac689db
#
_entry.id   fbf0d32420b36124624d99e04ac689db
#
_cell.length_a   1.000
_cell.length_b   1.000
_cell.length_c   1.000
_cell.angle_alpha   90.00
_cell.angle_beta   90.00
_cell.angle_gamma   90.00
#
_symmetry.space_group_name_H-M   'P 1'
#
loop_
_entity.id
_entity.type
_entity.pdbx_description
1 polymer ?
#
loop_
_entity_poly.entity_id
_entity_poly.type
_entity_poly.pdbx_seq_one_letter_code
_entity_poly.pdbx_strand_id
1 'polypeptide(L)'
;MELDDLSQSGIRRIADFSPYLDQLAGLAQDMGLRQRSSLVQLERNLHQHWSLGQNNILSWAPLDDGLLVLVVPHYAIAEYTSERNGQQTPRVSARFITELISGERQLSFSQMQKVARLLDVEPMFIPLREPLSGHPVETQIIEKMIRRYGINYVASRAVTLFDIVGFSLLTPFEQMTQLNSLAYSLNSAHAKMLEQDVGINFARSSSGDGFYVWNRDDGLEANVNLYHFMHIVLADNAIARSKAASKAVPRLRACFHVSSCYEFHQAEGLNPTMHDFIVGDVTIELARMIEAALPGQILVGEFFADLQNNEPKDHEQTQAHIDAVTFLERAQGNLAKLSGLELSGERVTAIKCYLTGESMGGGEFNIRRLQIKDKHGLSRVAYNAKVNIYRETAQPILLGIEDKKLLMAVQPA
;
A
#
# COMPACT_ATOMS: atom_id res chain seq x y z
N MET A 1 -6.84 0.29 49.30
CA MET A 1 -5.99 1.11 48.39
C MET A 1 -4.90 0.14 47.90
N GLU A 2 -5.04 -0.48 46.72
CA GLU A 2 -3.94 -1.25 46.05
C GLU A 2 -4.40 -2.31 45.04
N LEU A 3 -5.70 -2.49 44.79
CA LEU A 3 -6.17 -3.41 43.75
C LEU A 3 -6.54 -2.70 42.44
N ASP A 4 -6.86 -1.40 42.46
CA ASP A 4 -7.22 -0.61 41.28
C ASP A 4 -6.00 -0.10 40.52
N ASP A 5 -4.84 0.05 41.16
CA ASP A 5 -3.60 0.55 40.52
C ASP A 5 -2.92 -0.54 39.68
N LEU A 6 -3.10 -1.81 40.01
CA LEU A 6 -2.58 -2.95 39.25
C LEU A 6 -3.36 -3.19 37.93
N SER A 7 -4.66 -2.85 37.91
CA SER A 7 -5.50 -2.98 36.74
C SER A 7 -5.18 -1.91 35.70
N GLN A 8 -4.96 -0.67 36.11
CA GLN A 8 -4.60 0.43 35.19
C GLN A 8 -3.17 0.32 34.67
N SER A 9 -2.22 -0.15 35.49
CA SER A 9 -0.85 -0.42 35.02
C SER A 9 -0.78 -1.62 34.08
N GLY A 10 -1.63 -2.63 34.29
CA GLY A 10 -1.78 -3.79 33.40
C GLY A 10 -2.38 -3.40 32.04
N ILE A 11 -3.40 -2.55 32.02
CA ILE A 11 -4.04 -2.05 30.79
C ILE A 11 -3.08 -1.14 30.02
N ARG A 12 -2.32 -0.25 30.67
CA ARG A 12 -1.28 0.57 30.01
C ARG A 12 -0.17 -0.28 29.42
N ARG A 13 0.30 -1.33 30.10
CA ARG A 13 1.31 -2.26 29.55
C ARG A 13 0.80 -3.11 28.39
N ILE A 14 -0.50 -3.33 28.26
CA ILE A 14 -1.11 -4.03 27.13
C ILE A 14 -1.19 -3.09 25.91
N ALA A 15 -1.55 -1.83 26.10
CA ALA A 15 -1.55 -0.81 25.06
C ALA A 15 -0.13 -0.49 24.52
N ASP A 16 0.90 -0.57 25.36
CA ASP A 16 2.28 -0.34 24.98
C ASP A 16 2.88 -1.46 24.09
N PHE A 17 2.19 -2.60 23.92
CA PHE A 17 2.78 -3.80 23.28
C PHE A 17 2.33 -4.05 21.85
N SER A 18 1.30 -3.41 21.31
CA SER A 18 0.94 -3.55 19.89
C SER A 18 0.06 -2.40 19.37
N PRO A 19 0.69 -1.36 18.81
CA PRO A 19 -0.04 -0.33 18.04
C PRO A 19 -0.87 -0.93 16.89
N TYR A 20 -0.55 -2.16 16.49
CA TYR A 20 -1.26 -2.88 15.44
C TYR A 20 -2.63 -3.39 15.88
N LEU A 21 -2.76 -3.87 17.11
CA LEU A 21 -4.07 -4.28 17.63
C LEU A 21 -5.03 -3.09 17.79
N ASP A 22 -4.50 -1.88 18.03
CA ASP A 22 -5.32 -0.67 18.06
C ASP A 22 -5.86 -0.35 16.64
N GLN A 23 -5.11 -0.62 15.58
CA GLN A 23 -5.61 -0.51 14.20
C GLN A 23 -6.70 -1.56 13.90
N LEU A 24 -6.64 -2.73 14.53
CA LEU A 24 -7.64 -3.79 14.42
C LEU A 24 -8.79 -3.63 15.43
N ALA A 25 -8.67 -2.72 16.39
CA ALA A 25 -9.68 -2.51 17.43
C ALA A 25 -11.06 -2.15 16.86
N GLY A 26 -11.10 -1.42 15.74
CA GLY A 26 -12.34 -1.14 15.01
C GLY A 26 -13.06 -2.41 14.53
N LEU A 27 -12.32 -3.39 14.05
CA LEU A 27 -12.87 -4.69 13.63
C LEU A 27 -13.31 -5.54 14.83
N ALA A 28 -12.65 -5.40 15.97
CA ALA A 28 -12.89 -6.20 17.16
C ALA A 28 -13.98 -5.62 18.09
N GLN A 29 -14.69 -4.54 17.70
CA GLN A 29 -15.67 -3.87 18.59
C GLN A 29 -16.79 -4.80 19.06
N ASP A 30 -17.23 -5.72 18.20
CA ASP A 30 -18.30 -6.66 18.49
C ASP A 30 -17.84 -7.94 19.21
N MET A 31 -16.52 -8.09 19.44
CA MET A 31 -15.95 -9.27 20.08
C MET A 31 -15.92 -9.14 21.62
N GLY A 32 -16.18 -10.26 22.32
CA GLY A 32 -16.10 -10.33 23.78
C GLY A 32 -14.69 -10.08 24.31
N LEU A 33 -14.59 -9.59 25.55
CA LEU A 33 -13.30 -9.27 26.19
C LEU A 33 -12.33 -10.48 26.25
N ARG A 34 -12.85 -11.69 26.48
CA ARG A 34 -12.02 -12.91 26.50
C ARG A 34 -11.43 -13.23 25.16
N GLN A 35 -12.21 -13.13 24.08
CA GLN A 35 -11.75 -13.34 22.71
C GLN A 35 -10.68 -12.31 22.33
N ARG A 36 -10.90 -11.01 22.65
CA ARG A 36 -9.87 -9.98 22.45
C ARG A 36 -8.58 -10.31 23.20
N SER A 37 -8.67 -10.76 24.44
CA SER A 37 -7.50 -11.16 25.24
C SER A 37 -6.75 -12.35 24.60
N SER A 38 -7.49 -13.30 24.01
CA SER A 38 -6.94 -14.44 23.29
C SER A 38 -6.18 -13.99 22.04
N LEU A 39 -6.73 -13.03 21.27
CA LEU A 39 -6.07 -12.46 20.09
C LEU A 39 -4.81 -11.65 20.45
N VAL A 40 -4.81 -10.92 21.58
CA VAL A 40 -3.60 -10.25 22.10
C VAL A 40 -2.51 -11.27 22.44
N GLN A 41 -2.89 -12.39 23.03
CA GLN A 41 -1.93 -13.47 23.33
C GLN A 41 -1.40 -14.11 22.03
N LEU A 42 -2.27 -14.32 21.04
CA LEU A 42 -1.89 -14.84 19.73
C LEU A 42 -0.86 -13.94 19.06
N GLU A 43 -1.13 -12.63 19.02
CA GLU A 43 -0.23 -11.66 18.41
C GLU A 43 1.16 -11.67 19.06
N ARG A 44 1.24 -11.77 20.39
CA ARG A 44 2.52 -11.94 21.11
C ARG A 44 3.26 -13.20 20.67
N ASN A 45 2.56 -14.32 20.58
CA ASN A 45 3.16 -15.59 20.18
C ASN A 45 3.67 -15.51 18.73
N LEU A 46 2.88 -14.94 17.81
CA LEU A 46 3.29 -14.74 16.43
C LEU A 46 4.53 -13.84 16.33
N HIS A 47 4.55 -12.71 17.05
CA HIS A 47 5.71 -11.82 17.11
C HIS A 47 6.96 -12.53 17.66
N GLN A 48 6.80 -13.35 18.70
CA GLN A 48 7.91 -14.13 19.28
C GLN A 48 8.46 -15.15 18.28
N HIS A 49 7.60 -15.87 17.56
CA HIS A 49 8.01 -16.84 16.55
C HIS A 49 8.58 -16.19 15.28
N TRP A 50 8.10 -15.03 14.90
CA TRP A 50 8.69 -14.23 13.84
C TRP A 50 10.11 -13.77 14.19
N SER A 51 10.39 -13.54 15.48
CA SER A 51 11.74 -13.29 16.01
C SER A 51 12.50 -12.20 15.26
N LEU A 52 11.91 -10.99 15.19
CA LEU A 52 12.52 -9.81 14.51
C LEU A 52 12.83 -10.03 13.01
N GLY A 53 12.07 -10.89 12.34
CA GLY A 53 12.27 -11.20 10.92
C GLY A 53 13.20 -12.38 10.66
N GLN A 54 13.67 -13.08 11.68
CA GLN A 54 14.40 -14.34 11.52
C GLN A 54 13.57 -15.39 10.78
N ASN A 55 12.26 -15.41 11.03
CA ASN A 55 11.33 -16.34 10.43
C ASN A 55 10.20 -15.61 9.70
N ASN A 56 9.57 -16.34 8.77
CA ASN A 56 8.31 -15.94 8.11
C ASN A 56 7.21 -16.92 8.52
N ILE A 57 6.01 -16.39 8.80
CA ILE A 57 4.82 -17.20 9.04
C ILE A 57 4.06 -17.28 7.72
N LEU A 58 3.95 -18.49 7.15
CA LEU A 58 3.42 -18.65 5.79
C LEU A 58 1.91 -18.89 5.77
N SER A 59 1.39 -19.68 6.73
CA SER A 59 -0.01 -20.07 6.79
C SER A 59 -0.41 -20.50 8.18
N TRP A 60 -1.71 -20.67 8.38
CA TRP A 60 -2.28 -21.13 9.64
C TRP A 60 -3.47 -22.07 9.41
N ALA A 61 -3.79 -22.90 10.39
CA ALA A 61 -4.97 -23.75 10.40
C ALA A 61 -5.61 -23.75 11.78
N PRO A 62 -6.95 -23.63 11.90
CA PRO A 62 -7.63 -23.65 13.19
C PRO A 62 -7.61 -25.06 13.78
N LEU A 63 -7.51 -25.14 15.10
CA LEU A 63 -7.73 -26.32 15.94
C LEU A 63 -8.64 -25.94 17.10
N ASP A 64 -9.21 -26.96 17.78
CA ASP A 64 -10.16 -26.73 18.86
C ASP A 64 -9.59 -25.85 19.99
N ASP A 65 -8.34 -26.06 20.39
CA ASP A 65 -7.69 -25.36 21.50
C ASP A 65 -6.65 -24.31 21.04
N GLY A 66 -6.62 -23.94 19.77
CA GLY A 66 -5.62 -23.02 19.26
C GLY A 66 -5.49 -23.02 17.75
N LEU A 67 -4.28 -22.81 17.25
CA LEU A 67 -4.01 -22.87 15.82
C LEU A 67 -2.64 -23.48 15.52
N LEU A 68 -2.53 -24.12 14.39
CA LEU A 68 -1.26 -24.49 13.79
C LEU A 68 -0.76 -23.35 12.91
N VAL A 69 0.53 -23.07 12.98
CA VAL A 69 1.20 -22.11 12.09
C VAL A 69 2.38 -22.76 11.40
N LEU A 70 2.61 -22.39 10.16
CA LEU A 70 3.75 -22.83 9.38
C LEU A 70 4.82 -21.72 9.43
N VAL A 71 5.89 -21.98 10.19
CA VAL A 71 6.98 -21.03 10.42
C VAL A 71 8.23 -21.54 9.71
N VAL A 72 8.85 -20.68 8.89
CA VAL A 72 10.07 -21.01 8.15
C VAL A 72 11.11 -19.91 8.32
N PRO A 73 12.43 -20.24 8.27
CA PRO A 73 13.48 -19.21 8.25
C PRO A 73 13.30 -18.25 7.06
N HIS A 74 13.70 -16.99 7.23
CA HIS A 74 13.51 -15.96 6.20
C HIS A 74 14.12 -16.30 4.83
N TYR A 75 15.23 -17.05 4.80
CA TYR A 75 15.90 -17.47 3.56
C TYR A 75 15.27 -18.70 2.91
N ALA A 76 14.46 -19.47 3.64
CA ALA A 76 13.96 -20.76 3.17
C ALA A 76 13.05 -20.64 1.94
N ILE A 77 12.29 -19.55 1.83
CA ILE A 77 11.40 -19.30 0.67
C ILE A 77 12.19 -19.32 -0.64
N ALA A 78 13.35 -18.64 -0.68
CA ALA A 78 14.23 -18.64 -1.84
C ALA A 78 14.89 -20.02 -2.07
N GLU A 79 15.28 -20.71 -1.00
CA GLU A 79 15.89 -22.03 -1.11
C GLU A 79 14.93 -23.11 -1.61
N TYR A 80 13.63 -23.01 -1.29
CA TYR A 80 12.63 -23.96 -1.78
C TYR A 80 12.48 -23.92 -3.32
N THR A 81 12.70 -22.77 -3.93
CA THR A 81 12.54 -22.55 -5.36
C THR A 81 13.87 -22.59 -6.12
N SER A 82 15.01 -22.66 -5.41
CA SER A 82 16.34 -22.70 -6.03
C SER A 82 16.79 -24.12 -6.33
N GLU A 83 17.60 -24.29 -7.37
CA GLU A 83 18.35 -25.50 -7.62
C GLU A 83 19.39 -25.68 -6.51
N ARG A 84 19.32 -26.79 -5.77
CA ARG A 84 20.34 -27.12 -4.76
C ARG A 84 21.57 -27.71 -5.43
N ASN A 85 22.75 -27.41 -4.89
CA ASN A 85 24.04 -28.00 -5.31
C ASN A 85 23.92 -29.53 -5.46
N GLY A 86 23.86 -30.02 -6.71
CA GLY A 86 23.79 -31.44 -7.04
C GLY A 86 22.39 -32.03 -7.25
N GLN A 87 21.31 -31.28 -7.02
CA GLN A 87 19.95 -31.66 -7.41
C GLN A 87 19.46 -30.72 -8.51
N GLN A 88 19.10 -31.28 -9.66
CA GLN A 88 18.66 -30.52 -10.85
C GLN A 88 17.23 -29.97 -10.77
N THR A 89 16.48 -30.26 -9.68
CA THR A 89 15.09 -29.81 -9.55
C THR A 89 14.89 -29.10 -8.22
N PRO A 90 14.24 -27.93 -8.23
CA PRO A 90 13.84 -27.24 -7.01
C PRO A 90 12.85 -28.11 -6.21
N ARG A 91 12.79 -27.93 -4.89
CA ARG A 91 11.92 -28.71 -4.00
C ARG A 91 10.44 -28.50 -4.32
N VAL A 92 10.08 -27.24 -4.59
CA VAL A 92 8.75 -26.82 -5.04
C VAL A 92 8.88 -25.78 -6.14
N SER A 93 7.84 -25.64 -6.97
CA SER A 93 7.82 -24.60 -8.00
C SER A 93 7.69 -23.20 -7.38
N ALA A 94 8.25 -22.19 -8.07
CA ALA A 94 8.05 -20.79 -7.69
C ALA A 94 6.56 -20.41 -7.67
N ARG A 95 5.77 -20.97 -8.59
CA ARG A 95 4.33 -20.80 -8.62
C ARG A 95 3.63 -21.29 -7.35
N PHE A 96 4.01 -22.46 -6.83
CA PHE A 96 3.45 -22.99 -5.58
C PHE A 96 3.73 -22.04 -4.41
N ILE A 97 4.97 -21.52 -4.30
CA ILE A 97 5.30 -20.55 -3.24
C ILE A 97 4.48 -19.28 -3.42
N THR A 98 4.39 -18.75 -4.64
CA THR A 98 3.58 -17.55 -4.93
C THR A 98 2.12 -17.76 -4.55
N GLU A 99 1.53 -18.89 -4.88
CA GLU A 99 0.15 -19.25 -4.49
C GLU A 99 0.00 -19.34 -2.96
N LEU A 100 0.99 -19.92 -2.26
CA LEU A 100 0.98 -20.05 -0.80
C LEU A 100 1.06 -18.69 -0.08
N ILE A 101 1.81 -17.74 -0.64
CA ILE A 101 2.00 -16.41 -0.06
C ILE A 101 1.10 -15.33 -0.69
N SER A 102 0.16 -15.73 -1.55
CA SER A 102 -0.94 -14.90 -2.09
C SER A 102 -2.25 -15.25 -1.39
N GLY A 103 -3.23 -14.37 -1.43
CA GLY A 103 -4.57 -14.65 -0.95
C GLY A 103 -4.65 -15.07 0.52
N GLU A 104 -5.63 -15.92 0.85
CA GLU A 104 -5.89 -16.38 2.22
C GLU A 104 -4.80 -17.32 2.72
N ARG A 105 -4.40 -17.13 3.98
CA ARG A 105 -3.38 -17.94 4.66
C ARG A 105 -3.96 -19.09 5.48
N GLN A 106 -5.29 -19.07 5.65
CA GLN A 106 -5.99 -20.14 6.34
C GLN A 106 -6.02 -21.41 5.49
N LEU A 107 -5.57 -22.49 6.05
CA LEU A 107 -5.60 -23.83 5.46
C LEU A 107 -6.48 -24.76 6.30
N SER A 108 -7.06 -25.77 5.68
CA SER A 108 -7.56 -26.90 6.44
C SER A 108 -6.40 -27.70 7.04
N PHE A 109 -6.67 -28.47 8.08
CA PHE A 109 -5.65 -29.33 8.71
C PHE A 109 -4.95 -30.26 7.70
N SER A 110 -5.72 -30.86 6.78
CA SER A 110 -5.18 -31.74 5.74
C SER A 110 -4.29 -31.01 4.73
N GLN A 111 -4.66 -29.79 4.36
CA GLN A 111 -3.84 -28.92 3.50
C GLN A 111 -2.55 -28.50 4.21
N MET A 112 -2.65 -28.09 5.48
CA MET A 112 -1.49 -27.75 6.31
C MET A 112 -0.48 -28.90 6.35
N GLN A 113 -0.92 -30.14 6.60
CA GLN A 113 -0.04 -31.28 6.60
C GLN A 113 0.62 -31.56 5.24
N LYS A 114 -0.11 -31.37 4.13
CA LYS A 114 0.46 -31.54 2.79
C LYS A 114 1.55 -30.48 2.51
N VAL A 115 1.26 -29.21 2.81
CA VAL A 115 2.22 -28.11 2.62
C VAL A 115 3.45 -28.33 3.52
N ALA A 116 3.26 -28.70 4.78
CA ALA A 116 4.32 -28.99 5.72
C ALA A 116 5.28 -30.08 5.21
N ARG A 117 4.75 -31.18 4.68
CA ARG A 117 5.55 -32.26 4.07
C ARG A 117 6.31 -31.77 2.81
N LEU A 118 5.67 -30.97 1.96
CA LEU A 118 6.31 -30.43 0.76
C LEU A 118 7.49 -29.52 1.11
N LEU A 119 7.34 -28.69 2.14
CA LEU A 119 8.37 -27.79 2.60
C LEU A 119 9.34 -28.42 3.61
N ASP A 120 9.04 -29.65 4.12
CA ASP A 120 9.80 -30.35 5.17
C ASP A 120 9.92 -29.51 6.45
N VAL A 121 8.79 -29.02 6.89
CA VAL A 121 8.65 -28.19 8.09
C VAL A 121 7.55 -28.78 8.96
N GLU A 122 7.77 -28.85 10.25
CA GLU A 122 6.72 -29.25 11.20
C GLU A 122 5.86 -28.04 11.57
N PRO A 123 4.53 -28.12 11.43
CA PRO A 123 3.64 -27.05 11.88
C PRO A 123 3.75 -26.88 13.40
N MET A 124 3.81 -25.63 13.84
CA MET A 124 3.90 -25.27 15.24
C MET A 124 2.52 -25.02 15.82
N PHE A 125 2.21 -25.57 16.99
CA PHE A 125 0.97 -25.34 17.69
C PHE A 125 1.06 -24.11 18.60
N ILE A 126 0.11 -23.19 18.46
CA ILE A 126 -0.06 -22.03 19.35
C ILE A 126 -1.36 -22.22 20.13
N PRO A 127 -1.31 -22.46 21.44
CA PRO A 127 -2.50 -22.60 22.27
C PRO A 127 -3.19 -21.22 22.45
N LEU A 128 -4.52 -21.22 22.42
CA LEU A 128 -5.35 -20.08 22.75
C LEU A 128 -6.07 -20.30 24.08
N ARG A 129 -6.32 -19.21 24.80
CA ARG A 129 -7.07 -19.27 26.08
C ARG A 129 -8.55 -19.56 25.88
N GLU A 130 -9.12 -19.06 24.82
CA GLU A 130 -10.49 -19.30 24.39
C GLU A 130 -10.46 -19.98 23.02
N PRO A 131 -11.30 -20.98 22.77
CA PRO A 131 -11.45 -21.58 21.45
C PRO A 131 -11.81 -20.56 20.40
N LEU A 132 -11.40 -20.80 19.16
CA LEU A 132 -11.81 -19.97 18.05
C LEU A 132 -13.32 -20.06 17.86
N SER A 133 -13.99 -18.92 17.75
CA SER A 133 -15.45 -18.86 17.58
C SER A 133 -15.91 -19.25 16.18
N GLY A 134 -14.99 -19.24 15.20
CA GLY A 134 -15.30 -19.40 13.78
C GLY A 134 -16.02 -18.19 13.19
N HIS A 135 -16.11 -17.09 13.95
CA HIS A 135 -16.72 -15.86 13.45
C HIS A 135 -15.86 -15.23 12.35
N PRO A 136 -16.45 -14.77 11.22
CA PRO A 136 -15.67 -14.20 10.10
C PRO A 136 -14.73 -13.07 10.51
N VAL A 137 -15.12 -12.21 11.44
CA VAL A 137 -14.28 -11.11 11.95
C VAL A 137 -13.03 -11.65 12.66
N GLU A 138 -13.15 -12.69 13.48
CA GLU A 138 -12.03 -13.32 14.17
C GLU A 138 -11.03 -13.90 13.15
N THR A 139 -11.54 -14.62 12.16
CA THR A 139 -10.74 -15.14 11.05
C THR A 139 -9.99 -14.03 10.29
N GLN A 140 -10.66 -12.94 9.99
CA GLN A 140 -10.04 -11.78 9.32
C GLN A 140 -8.93 -11.15 10.15
N ILE A 141 -9.12 -11.04 11.46
CA ILE A 141 -8.10 -10.50 12.37
C ILE A 141 -6.88 -11.42 12.40
N ILE A 142 -7.09 -12.73 12.54
CA ILE A 142 -5.99 -13.72 12.52
C ILE A 142 -5.26 -13.67 11.18
N GLU A 143 -5.97 -13.62 10.07
CA GLU A 143 -5.41 -13.50 8.73
C GLU A 143 -4.50 -12.29 8.58
N LYS A 144 -4.95 -11.11 9.06
CA LYS A 144 -4.14 -9.89 9.06
C LYS A 144 -2.91 -10.01 9.94
N MET A 145 -3.00 -10.68 11.11
CA MET A 145 -1.85 -10.95 11.96
C MET A 145 -0.82 -11.86 11.29
N ILE A 146 -1.25 -12.95 10.66
CA ILE A 146 -0.38 -13.88 9.96
C ILE A 146 0.35 -13.19 8.82
N ARG A 147 -0.37 -12.42 7.99
CA ARG A 147 0.22 -11.64 6.90
C ARG A 147 1.27 -10.64 7.37
N ARG A 148 1.07 -10.03 8.54
CA ARG A 148 2.02 -9.09 9.14
C ARG A 148 3.38 -9.73 9.42
N TYR A 149 3.40 -11.01 9.81
CA TYR A 149 4.61 -11.74 10.17
C TYR A 149 5.15 -12.63 9.05
N GLY A 150 4.70 -12.39 7.82
CA GLY A 150 5.13 -13.11 6.63
C GLY A 150 5.49 -12.19 5.47
N ILE A 151 5.87 -12.82 4.37
CA ILE A 151 5.99 -12.16 3.06
C ILE A 151 4.68 -12.35 2.32
N ASN A 152 4.15 -11.29 1.73
CA ASN A 152 2.92 -11.31 0.97
C ASN A 152 3.21 -10.99 -0.50
N TYR A 153 2.71 -11.82 -1.41
CA TYR A 153 2.70 -11.51 -2.83
C TYR A 153 1.35 -10.94 -3.21
N VAL A 154 1.35 -9.83 -3.94
CA VAL A 154 0.15 -9.19 -4.47
C VAL A 154 0.32 -9.02 -5.97
N ALA A 155 -0.56 -9.64 -6.76
CA ALA A 155 -0.45 -9.64 -8.22
C ALA A 155 -0.78 -8.28 -8.85
N SER A 156 -1.67 -7.50 -8.22
CA SER A 156 -2.19 -6.24 -8.77
C SER A 156 -2.31 -5.18 -7.66
N ARG A 157 -1.16 -4.68 -7.22
CA ARG A 157 -1.06 -3.60 -6.22
C ARG A 157 -0.89 -2.25 -6.90
N ALA A 158 -1.78 -1.31 -6.60
CA ALA A 158 -1.54 0.09 -6.91
C ALA A 158 -0.49 0.69 -5.98
N VAL A 159 0.44 1.41 -6.54
CA VAL A 159 1.46 2.16 -5.81
C VAL A 159 1.61 3.55 -6.42
N THR A 160 1.75 4.54 -5.57
CA THR A 160 2.13 5.90 -5.95
C THR A 160 3.55 6.19 -5.50
N LEU A 161 4.35 6.80 -6.35
CA LEU A 161 5.65 7.37 -6.00
C LEU A 161 5.56 8.88 -6.06
N PHE A 162 5.82 9.53 -4.93
CA PHE A 162 6.04 10.98 -4.85
C PHE A 162 7.54 11.25 -4.77
N ASP A 163 8.00 12.22 -5.53
CA ASP A 163 9.40 12.60 -5.62
C ASP A 163 9.54 14.13 -5.56
N ILE A 164 10.53 14.60 -4.82
CA ILE A 164 10.83 16.02 -4.62
C ILE A 164 11.77 16.51 -5.71
N VAL A 165 11.26 17.45 -6.51
CA VAL A 165 12.04 18.00 -7.63
C VAL A 165 13.28 18.74 -7.15
N GLY A 166 14.44 18.31 -7.65
CA GLY A 166 15.73 18.96 -7.37
C GLY A 166 16.25 18.73 -5.94
N PHE A 167 15.82 17.67 -5.27
CA PHE A 167 16.16 17.35 -3.89
C PHE A 167 17.68 17.35 -3.62
N SER A 168 18.49 16.78 -4.50
CA SER A 168 19.95 16.73 -4.37
C SER A 168 20.64 18.09 -4.45
N LEU A 169 19.94 19.13 -4.95
CA LEU A 169 20.46 20.50 -5.02
C LEU A 169 20.17 21.32 -3.76
N LEU A 170 19.40 20.79 -2.84
CA LEU A 170 19.01 21.44 -1.59
C LEU A 170 20.07 21.23 -0.52
N THR A 171 20.16 22.19 0.40
CA THR A 171 20.92 22.01 1.64
C THR A 171 20.30 20.93 2.52
N PRO A 172 21.05 20.25 3.41
CA PRO A 172 20.48 19.23 4.31
C PRO A 172 19.30 19.75 5.15
N PHE A 173 19.32 21.00 5.55
CA PHE A 173 18.19 21.62 6.27
C PHE A 173 16.93 21.75 5.38
N GLU A 174 17.10 22.19 4.15
CA GLU A 174 15.98 22.26 3.18
C GLU A 174 15.45 20.87 2.83
N GLN A 175 16.35 19.88 2.65
CA GLN A 175 15.97 18.48 2.41
C GLN A 175 15.08 17.95 3.54
N MET A 176 15.50 18.10 4.80
CA MET A 176 14.75 17.71 5.97
C MET A 176 13.38 18.41 6.01
N THR A 177 13.35 19.73 5.77
CA THR A 177 12.13 20.52 5.83
C THR A 177 11.13 20.09 4.74
N GLN A 178 11.60 19.86 3.51
CA GLN A 178 10.73 19.44 2.40
C GLN A 178 10.20 18.01 2.56
N LEU A 179 11.03 17.06 3.05
CA LEU A 179 10.57 15.71 3.37
C LEU A 179 9.50 15.72 4.47
N ASN A 180 9.72 16.53 5.53
CA ASN A 180 8.74 16.68 6.60
C ASN A 180 7.42 17.29 6.10
N SER A 181 7.49 18.28 5.22
CA SER A 181 6.32 18.86 4.58
C SER A 181 5.55 17.84 3.73
N LEU A 182 6.23 17.02 2.94
CA LEU A 182 5.61 15.95 2.17
C LEU A 182 4.96 14.90 3.09
N ALA A 183 5.68 14.48 4.16
CA ALA A 183 5.13 13.55 5.15
C ALA A 183 3.87 14.10 5.83
N TYR A 184 3.82 15.41 6.11
CA TYR A 184 2.63 16.07 6.61
C TYR A 184 1.47 16.01 5.61
N SER A 185 1.70 16.31 4.33
CA SER A 185 0.65 16.22 3.30
C SER A 185 0.09 14.80 3.14
N LEU A 186 0.93 13.75 3.32
CA LEU A 186 0.46 12.36 3.36
C LEU A 186 -0.49 12.13 4.54
N ASN A 187 -0.12 12.56 5.74
CA ASN A 187 -0.94 12.39 6.93
C ASN A 187 -2.23 13.23 6.86
N SER A 188 -2.16 14.46 6.34
CA SER A 188 -3.31 15.32 6.09
C SER A 188 -4.30 14.67 5.13
N ALA A 189 -3.83 14.16 4.01
CA ALA A 189 -4.67 13.45 3.04
C ALA A 189 -5.37 12.23 3.65
N HIS A 190 -4.68 11.45 4.47
CA HIS A 190 -5.26 10.33 5.20
C HIS A 190 -6.40 10.76 6.12
N ALA A 191 -6.16 11.77 6.96
CA ALA A 191 -7.19 12.30 7.85
C ALA A 191 -8.42 12.80 7.07
N LYS A 192 -8.20 13.47 5.94
CA LYS A 192 -9.29 14.00 5.11
C LYS A 192 -10.10 12.91 4.40
N MET A 193 -9.48 11.81 4.00
CA MET A 193 -10.22 10.67 3.46
C MET A 193 -11.09 10.02 4.54
N LEU A 194 -10.58 9.86 5.76
CA LEU A 194 -11.35 9.34 6.88
C LEU A 194 -12.54 10.24 7.25
N GLU A 195 -12.40 11.57 7.17
CA GLU A 195 -13.51 12.52 7.37
C GLU A 195 -14.63 12.35 6.32
N GLN A 196 -14.35 11.74 5.17
CA GLN A 196 -15.30 11.47 4.10
C GLN A 196 -15.75 9.99 4.07
N ASP A 197 -15.52 9.25 5.13
CA ASP A 197 -15.80 7.80 5.24
C ASP A 197 -15.12 6.96 4.14
N VAL A 198 -14.02 7.46 3.57
CA VAL A 198 -13.22 6.71 2.61
C VAL A 198 -12.04 6.07 3.34
N GLY A 199 -12.16 4.78 3.59
CA GLY A 199 -11.11 4.00 4.24
C GLY A 199 -9.87 3.86 3.35
N ILE A 200 -8.71 4.17 3.90
CA ILE A 200 -7.41 3.83 3.32
C ILE A 200 -6.44 3.39 4.41
N ASN A 201 -5.97 2.17 4.29
CA ASN A 201 -4.93 1.61 5.16
C ASN A 201 -3.58 1.81 4.48
N PHE A 202 -3.12 3.07 4.39
CA PHE A 202 -1.91 3.35 3.63
C PHE A 202 -0.63 2.93 4.37
N ALA A 203 0.32 2.44 3.58
CA ALA A 203 1.70 2.22 3.97
C ALA A 203 2.61 3.13 3.16
N ARG A 204 3.81 3.37 3.66
CA ARG A 204 4.83 4.12 2.93
C ARG A 204 6.23 3.58 3.18
N SER A 205 7.07 3.67 2.16
CA SER A 205 8.51 3.40 2.25
C SER A 205 9.27 4.55 1.61
N SER A 206 10.37 4.98 2.22
CA SER A 206 11.19 6.08 1.68
C SER A 206 11.92 5.66 0.41
N SER A 207 11.95 6.55 -0.59
CA SER A 207 12.83 6.45 -1.78
C SER A 207 14.13 7.26 -1.60
N GLY A 208 14.29 7.94 -0.47
CA GLY A 208 15.38 8.88 -0.20
C GLY A 208 14.95 10.33 -0.40
N ASP A 209 14.43 10.68 -1.55
CA ASP A 209 13.94 12.01 -1.94
C ASP A 209 12.41 12.08 -2.05
N GLY A 210 11.72 11.04 -1.54
CA GLY A 210 10.26 10.94 -1.55
C GLY A 210 9.76 9.68 -0.90
N PHE A 211 8.57 9.23 -1.33
CA PHE A 211 7.91 8.06 -0.76
C PHE A 211 7.19 7.24 -1.81
N TYR A 212 7.39 5.91 -1.75
CA TYR A 212 6.41 4.95 -2.24
C TYR A 212 5.26 4.88 -1.26
N VAL A 213 4.03 4.92 -1.76
CA VAL A 213 2.82 4.83 -0.94
C VAL A 213 1.86 3.84 -1.58
N TRP A 214 1.27 2.94 -0.78
CA TRP A 214 0.28 1.97 -1.23
C TRP A 214 -0.81 1.76 -0.19
N ASN A 215 -1.92 1.19 -0.60
CA ASN A 215 -2.97 0.73 0.32
C ASN A 215 -2.71 -0.75 0.63
N ARG A 216 -2.67 -1.13 1.92
CA ARG A 216 -2.50 -2.52 2.34
C ARG A 216 -3.72 -3.38 2.07
N ASP A 217 -4.90 -2.76 1.93
CA ASP A 217 -6.11 -3.46 1.56
C ASP A 217 -6.09 -3.82 0.07
N ASP A 218 -6.74 -4.92 -0.28
CA ASP A 218 -6.73 -5.48 -1.63
C ASP A 218 -7.99 -5.11 -2.42
N GLY A 219 -7.92 -5.27 -3.73
CA GLY A 219 -9.06 -5.14 -4.63
C GLY A 219 -9.14 -3.80 -5.36
N LEU A 220 -10.16 -3.67 -6.21
CA LEU A 220 -10.34 -2.52 -7.08
C LEU A 220 -10.60 -1.24 -6.29
N GLU A 221 -11.45 -1.29 -5.28
CA GLU A 221 -11.77 -0.12 -4.46
C GLU A 221 -10.56 0.39 -3.69
N ALA A 222 -9.77 -0.50 -3.09
CA ALA A 222 -8.54 -0.14 -2.38
C ALA A 222 -7.53 0.57 -3.31
N ASN A 223 -7.39 0.08 -4.54
CA ASN A 223 -6.52 0.70 -5.54
C ASN A 223 -7.07 2.06 -6.03
N VAL A 224 -8.40 2.19 -6.19
CA VAL A 224 -9.07 3.47 -6.51
C VAL A 224 -8.88 4.47 -5.37
N ASN A 225 -9.03 4.04 -4.12
CA ASN A 225 -8.83 4.90 -2.95
C ASN A 225 -7.39 5.41 -2.86
N LEU A 226 -6.38 4.61 -3.24
CA LEU A 226 -5.01 5.08 -3.34
C LEU A 226 -4.84 6.16 -4.42
N TYR A 227 -5.52 6.02 -5.56
CA TYR A 227 -5.49 7.04 -6.61
C TYR A 227 -6.10 8.35 -6.13
N HIS A 228 -7.21 8.30 -5.38
CA HIS A 228 -7.80 9.47 -4.74
C HIS A 228 -6.85 10.10 -3.71
N PHE A 229 -6.23 9.26 -2.88
CA PHE A 229 -5.23 9.70 -1.91
C PHE A 229 -4.09 10.48 -2.57
N MET A 230 -3.54 9.96 -3.68
CA MET A 230 -2.51 10.67 -4.45
C MET A 230 -2.94 12.09 -4.83
N HIS A 231 -4.19 12.25 -5.31
CA HIS A 231 -4.68 13.55 -5.75
C HIS A 231 -4.90 14.51 -4.58
N ILE A 232 -5.35 14.01 -3.42
CA ILE A 232 -5.52 14.83 -2.22
C ILE A 232 -4.15 15.27 -1.69
N VAL A 233 -3.13 14.39 -1.67
CA VAL A 233 -1.75 14.75 -1.31
C VAL A 233 -1.20 15.85 -2.22
N LEU A 234 -1.36 15.71 -3.53
CA LEU A 234 -0.92 16.71 -4.50
C LEU A 234 -1.66 18.04 -4.32
N ALA A 235 -2.96 17.99 -4.02
CA ALA A 235 -3.76 19.18 -3.77
C ALA A 235 -3.35 19.90 -2.48
N ASP A 236 -3.21 19.18 -1.37
CA ASP A 236 -2.78 19.73 -0.08
C ASP A 236 -1.40 20.37 -0.19
N ASN A 237 -0.44 19.66 -0.76
CA ASN A 237 0.92 20.17 -1.00
C ASN A 237 0.92 21.42 -1.89
N ALA A 238 0.12 21.44 -2.95
CA ALA A 238 0.07 22.58 -3.88
C ALA A 238 -0.55 23.83 -3.23
N ILE A 239 -1.58 23.66 -2.40
CA ILE A 239 -2.19 24.75 -1.63
C ILE A 239 -1.20 25.26 -0.59
N ALA A 240 -0.59 24.38 0.19
CA ALA A 240 0.44 24.76 1.16
C ALA A 240 1.58 25.54 0.49
N ARG A 241 2.04 25.05 -0.66
CA ARG A 241 3.08 25.72 -1.45
C ARG A 241 2.68 27.09 -1.96
N SER A 242 1.41 27.29 -2.34
CA SER A 242 0.92 28.61 -2.81
C SER A 242 0.93 29.66 -1.69
N LYS A 243 0.91 29.24 -0.43
CA LYS A 243 0.91 30.10 0.78
C LYS A 243 2.31 30.28 1.37
N ALA A 244 3.24 29.34 1.10
CA ALA A 244 4.56 29.36 1.68
C ALA A 244 5.41 30.54 1.16
N ALA A 245 5.96 31.31 2.07
CA ALA A 245 6.88 32.42 1.75
C ALA A 245 8.30 31.92 1.40
N SER A 246 8.60 30.64 1.66
CA SER A 246 9.92 30.02 1.46
C SER A 246 9.80 28.75 0.61
N LYS A 247 10.96 28.14 0.29
CA LYS A 247 11.03 26.85 -0.40
C LYS A 247 10.80 25.65 0.54
N ALA A 248 10.16 25.84 1.68
CA ALA A 248 9.92 24.78 2.67
C ALA A 248 8.95 23.69 2.20
N VAL A 249 8.00 24.07 1.30
CA VAL A 249 7.05 23.13 0.72
C VAL A 249 7.55 22.69 -0.65
N PRO A 250 7.74 21.38 -0.88
CA PRO A 250 8.36 20.87 -2.09
C PRO A 250 7.51 21.08 -3.35
N ARG A 251 8.18 21.18 -4.49
CA ARG A 251 7.57 20.89 -5.79
C ARG A 251 7.66 19.40 -6.03
N LEU A 252 6.53 18.76 -6.33
CA LEU A 252 6.46 17.33 -6.52
C LEU A 252 6.36 16.96 -8.00
N ARG A 253 6.86 15.79 -8.33
CA ARG A 253 6.40 14.95 -9.43
C ARG A 253 5.87 13.66 -8.85
N ALA A 254 4.93 13.02 -9.54
CA ALA A 254 4.29 11.82 -9.04
C ALA A 254 4.07 10.80 -10.15
N CYS A 255 4.17 9.53 -9.80
CA CYS A 255 3.85 8.43 -10.69
C CYS A 255 2.89 7.47 -10.00
N PHE A 256 1.95 6.91 -10.76
CA PHE A 256 1.01 5.88 -10.31
C PHE A 256 1.09 4.67 -11.24
N HIS A 257 1.12 3.48 -10.68
CA HIS A 257 1.12 2.24 -11.46
C HIS A 257 0.48 1.10 -10.67
N VAL A 258 -0.04 0.09 -11.39
CA VAL A 258 -0.58 -1.15 -10.81
C VAL A 258 0.20 -2.32 -11.40
N SER A 259 0.84 -3.11 -10.55
CA SER A 259 1.57 -4.32 -10.97
C SER A 259 1.85 -5.22 -9.76
N SER A 260 2.59 -6.30 -9.98
CA SER A 260 2.94 -7.26 -8.95
C SER A 260 4.00 -6.73 -7.98
N CYS A 261 3.87 -7.19 -6.72
CA CYS A 261 4.86 -6.89 -5.68
C CYS A 261 4.90 -7.94 -4.59
N TYR A 262 5.94 -7.85 -3.78
CA TYR A 262 6.03 -8.46 -2.46
C TYR A 262 5.99 -7.38 -1.40
N GLU A 263 5.21 -7.62 -0.35
CA GLU A 263 5.10 -6.77 0.83
C GLU A 263 5.58 -7.55 2.05
N PHE A 264 6.36 -6.92 2.89
CA PHE A 264 6.85 -7.51 4.14
C PHE A 264 7.19 -6.43 5.16
N HIS A 265 7.32 -6.85 6.42
CA HIS A 265 7.65 -5.98 7.53
C HIS A 265 9.03 -6.34 8.09
N GLN A 266 9.76 -5.34 8.55
CA GLN A 266 11.02 -5.49 9.25
C GLN A 266 11.00 -4.72 10.58
N ALA A 267 11.60 -5.31 11.61
CA ALA A 267 11.80 -4.65 12.89
C ALA A 267 13.04 -3.75 12.84
N GLU A 268 13.01 -2.66 13.59
CA GLU A 268 14.18 -1.83 13.84
C GLU A 268 14.86 -2.26 15.15
N GLY A 269 15.80 -3.17 15.05
CA GLY A 269 16.50 -3.73 16.22
C GLY A 269 15.51 -4.38 17.19
N LEU A 270 15.62 -4.05 18.48
CA LEU A 270 14.71 -4.53 19.53
C LEU A 270 13.45 -3.65 19.70
N ASN A 271 13.31 -2.60 18.89
CA ASN A 271 12.15 -1.72 18.94
C ASN A 271 10.91 -2.47 18.38
N PRO A 272 9.73 -2.37 19.01
CA PRO A 272 8.50 -2.91 18.45
C PRO A 272 8.03 -2.19 17.18
N THR A 273 8.66 -1.08 16.81
CA THR A 273 8.38 -0.37 15.56
C THR A 273 8.75 -1.24 14.37
N MET A 274 7.81 -1.43 13.49
CA MET A 274 7.98 -2.18 12.23
C MET A 274 7.91 -1.22 11.06
N HIS A 275 8.78 -1.44 10.09
CA HIS A 275 8.80 -0.70 8.83
C HIS A 275 8.21 -1.55 7.71
N ASP A 276 7.39 -0.93 6.89
CA ASP A 276 6.82 -1.54 5.71
C ASP A 276 7.80 -1.47 4.54
N PHE A 277 7.95 -2.58 3.84
CA PHE A 277 8.72 -2.67 2.61
C PHE A 277 7.86 -3.21 1.49
N ILE A 278 8.08 -2.66 0.30
CA ILE A 278 7.48 -3.09 -0.94
C ILE A 278 8.57 -3.23 -2.01
N VAL A 279 8.58 -4.36 -2.71
CA VAL A 279 9.53 -4.62 -3.79
C VAL A 279 8.83 -5.40 -4.90
N GLY A 280 9.26 -5.24 -6.13
CA GLY A 280 8.74 -5.99 -7.27
C GLY A 280 8.54 -5.11 -8.50
N ASP A 281 7.78 -5.63 -9.47
CA ASP A 281 7.61 -4.97 -10.77
C ASP A 281 7.04 -3.56 -10.62
N VAL A 282 6.04 -3.37 -9.74
CA VAL A 282 5.42 -2.06 -9.54
C VAL A 282 6.42 -0.98 -9.12
N THR A 283 7.35 -1.31 -8.21
CA THR A 283 8.35 -0.34 -7.73
C THR A 283 9.42 -0.05 -8.78
N ILE A 284 9.79 -1.07 -9.58
CA ILE A 284 10.72 -0.92 -10.71
C ILE A 284 10.11 -0.01 -11.78
N GLU A 285 8.85 -0.25 -12.15
CA GLU A 285 8.15 0.56 -13.15
C GLU A 285 8.05 2.02 -12.71
N LEU A 286 7.64 2.27 -11.46
CA LEU A 286 7.54 3.61 -10.89
C LEU A 286 8.90 4.34 -10.85
N ALA A 287 9.98 3.64 -10.45
CA ALA A 287 11.33 4.20 -10.44
C ALA A 287 11.77 4.64 -11.84
N ARG A 288 11.46 3.84 -12.87
CA ARG A 288 11.79 4.19 -14.27
C ARG A 288 10.95 5.34 -14.80
N MET A 289 9.67 5.37 -14.44
CA MET A 289 8.79 6.46 -14.83
C MET A 289 9.21 7.79 -14.20
N ILE A 290 9.59 7.79 -12.93
CA ILE A 290 9.99 9.00 -12.22
C ILE A 290 11.34 9.54 -12.72
N GLU A 291 12.29 8.66 -13.10
CA GLU A 291 13.55 9.06 -13.75
C GLU A 291 13.31 9.88 -15.03
N ALA A 292 12.30 9.50 -15.83
CA ALA A 292 11.95 10.16 -17.07
C ALA A 292 10.99 11.35 -16.90
N ALA A 293 10.36 11.48 -15.74
CA ALA A 293 9.36 12.52 -15.51
C ALA A 293 9.98 13.93 -15.41
N LEU A 294 9.38 14.87 -16.09
CA LEU A 294 9.75 16.28 -16.01
C LEU A 294 9.33 16.89 -14.65
N PRO A 295 9.97 17.97 -14.21
CA PRO A 295 9.60 18.66 -12.96
C PRO A 295 8.14 19.07 -12.88
N GLY A 296 7.39 18.51 -11.94
CA GLY A 296 5.96 18.75 -11.75
C GLY A 296 5.05 17.90 -12.65
N GLN A 297 5.60 16.90 -13.35
CA GLN A 297 4.82 15.97 -14.16
C GLN A 297 4.13 14.92 -13.27
N ILE A 298 2.96 14.48 -13.72
CA ILE A 298 2.21 13.39 -13.13
C ILE A 298 2.07 12.32 -14.23
N LEU A 299 2.59 11.12 -13.95
CA LEU A 299 2.54 10.00 -14.89
C LEU A 299 1.69 8.85 -14.33
N VAL A 300 0.95 8.21 -15.20
CA VAL A 300 0.24 6.96 -14.91
C VAL A 300 0.77 5.90 -15.87
N GLY A 301 1.30 4.80 -15.33
CA GLY A 301 1.79 3.70 -16.16
C GLY A 301 0.65 2.97 -16.87
N GLU A 302 0.93 2.42 -18.04
CA GLU A 302 0.00 1.49 -18.68
C GLU A 302 0.03 0.17 -17.92
N PHE A 303 -1.14 -0.35 -17.57
CA PHE A 303 -1.29 -1.64 -16.89
C PHE A 303 -2.56 -2.36 -17.33
N PHE A 304 -2.54 -3.67 -17.14
CA PHE A 304 -3.71 -4.55 -17.18
C PHE A 304 -3.72 -5.32 -15.88
N ALA A 305 -4.80 -5.27 -15.16
CA ALA A 305 -4.89 -5.85 -13.82
C ALA A 305 -6.19 -6.65 -13.65
N ASP A 306 -6.06 -7.82 -13.02
CA ASP A 306 -7.19 -8.58 -12.53
C ASP A 306 -7.46 -8.14 -11.09
N LEU A 307 -8.52 -7.38 -10.88
CA LEU A 307 -8.89 -6.81 -9.59
C LEU A 307 -10.19 -7.43 -9.10
N GLN A 308 -10.20 -7.85 -7.85
CA GLN A 308 -11.42 -8.32 -7.20
C GLN A 308 -12.38 -7.14 -7.00
N ASN A 309 -13.62 -7.32 -7.44
CA ASN A 309 -14.69 -6.36 -7.20
C ASN A 309 -15.48 -6.82 -5.98
N ASN A 310 -15.32 -6.12 -4.87
CA ASN A 310 -16.02 -6.42 -3.61
C ASN A 310 -17.33 -5.64 -3.47
N GLU A 311 -18.05 -5.36 -4.56
CA GLU A 311 -19.36 -4.71 -4.45
C GLU A 311 -20.36 -5.63 -3.75
N PRO A 312 -21.12 -5.12 -2.74
CA PRO A 312 -21.99 -5.96 -1.89
C PRO A 312 -23.22 -6.54 -2.58
N LYS A 313 -23.40 -6.36 -3.87
CA LYS A 313 -24.66 -6.68 -4.57
C LYS A 313 -24.79 -8.11 -5.09
N ASP A 314 -23.68 -8.81 -5.25
CA ASP A 314 -23.72 -10.21 -5.67
C ASP A 314 -22.67 -11.00 -4.88
N HIS A 315 -23.10 -12.11 -4.25
CA HIS A 315 -22.23 -13.01 -3.48
C HIS A 315 -21.16 -13.74 -4.34
N GLU A 316 -20.99 -13.36 -5.60
CA GLU A 316 -19.94 -13.83 -6.49
C GLU A 316 -18.85 -12.77 -6.56
N GLN A 317 -17.65 -13.11 -6.07
CA GLN A 317 -16.44 -12.34 -6.30
C GLN A 317 -16.13 -12.33 -7.79
N THR A 318 -16.54 -11.28 -8.48
CA THR A 318 -16.25 -11.12 -9.92
C THR A 318 -14.86 -10.51 -10.06
N GLN A 319 -13.96 -11.23 -10.72
CA GLN A 319 -12.70 -10.67 -11.20
C GLN A 319 -12.99 -9.71 -12.35
N ALA A 320 -12.63 -8.44 -12.19
CA ALA A 320 -12.67 -7.45 -13.27
C ALA A 320 -11.29 -7.34 -13.91
N HIS A 321 -11.18 -7.71 -15.18
CA HIS A 321 -9.99 -7.37 -15.98
C HIS A 321 -10.11 -5.92 -16.42
N ILE A 322 -9.23 -5.06 -15.93
CA ILE A 322 -9.31 -3.61 -16.13
C ILE A 322 -7.99 -3.06 -16.65
N ASP A 323 -8.03 -2.24 -17.68
CA ASP A 323 -6.89 -1.48 -18.16
C ASP A 323 -6.77 -0.12 -17.45
N ALA A 324 -5.62 0.53 -17.64
CA ALA A 324 -5.31 1.80 -17.00
C ALA A 324 -6.34 2.89 -17.33
N VAL A 325 -6.86 2.97 -18.54
CA VAL A 325 -7.81 4.02 -18.96
C VAL A 325 -9.14 3.82 -18.28
N THR A 326 -9.68 2.60 -18.34
CA THR A 326 -10.95 2.23 -17.68
C THR A 326 -10.87 2.41 -16.16
N PHE A 327 -9.73 2.03 -15.55
CA PHE A 327 -9.49 2.28 -14.13
C PHE A 327 -9.55 3.76 -13.79
N LEU A 328 -8.90 4.61 -14.58
CA LEU A 328 -8.87 6.06 -14.35
C LEU A 328 -10.22 6.72 -14.55
N GLU A 329 -11.01 6.28 -15.52
CA GLU A 329 -12.39 6.77 -15.73
C GLU A 329 -13.26 6.48 -14.49
N ARG A 330 -13.18 5.27 -13.95
CA ARG A 330 -13.87 4.90 -12.72
C ARG A 330 -13.40 5.71 -11.52
N ALA A 331 -12.10 5.84 -11.33
CA ALA A 331 -11.51 6.62 -10.25
C ALA A 331 -11.91 8.10 -10.35
N GLN A 332 -11.90 8.68 -11.55
CA GLN A 332 -12.30 10.08 -11.76
C GLN A 332 -13.77 10.31 -11.40
N GLY A 333 -14.67 9.39 -11.75
CA GLY A 333 -16.08 9.48 -11.39
C GLY A 333 -16.30 9.49 -9.87
N ASN A 334 -15.51 8.72 -9.13
CA ASN A 334 -15.56 8.69 -7.67
C ASN A 334 -14.89 9.92 -7.03
N LEU A 335 -13.77 10.39 -7.58
CA LEU A 335 -13.07 11.58 -7.09
C LEU A 335 -13.96 12.84 -7.13
N ALA A 336 -14.86 12.92 -8.10
CA ALA A 336 -15.84 14.01 -8.20
C ALA A 336 -16.81 14.07 -7.01
N LYS A 337 -16.97 12.99 -6.25
CA LYS A 337 -17.81 12.92 -5.05
C LYS A 337 -17.11 13.49 -3.81
N LEU A 338 -15.79 13.61 -3.82
CA LEU A 338 -14.99 14.19 -2.74
C LEU A 338 -15.01 15.71 -2.86
N SER A 339 -16.06 16.35 -2.36
CA SER A 339 -16.24 17.80 -2.36
C SER A 339 -16.24 18.36 -0.94
N GLY A 340 -15.86 19.63 -0.81
CA GLY A 340 -15.89 20.33 0.48
C GLY A 340 -14.73 20.01 1.42
N LEU A 341 -13.67 19.35 0.91
CA LEU A 341 -12.46 19.08 1.67
C LEU A 341 -11.77 20.38 2.09
N GLU A 342 -11.32 20.43 3.34
CA GLU A 342 -10.44 21.50 3.82
C GLU A 342 -8.98 21.02 3.75
N LEU A 343 -8.21 21.54 2.79
CA LEU A 343 -6.81 21.20 2.57
C LEU A 343 -5.92 22.41 2.84
N SER A 344 -4.95 22.25 3.72
CA SER A 344 -4.03 23.33 4.12
C SER A 344 -4.74 24.64 4.45
N GLY A 345 -5.91 24.57 5.12
CA GLY A 345 -6.73 25.71 5.53
C GLY A 345 -7.46 26.41 4.39
N GLU A 346 -7.71 25.74 3.26
CA GLU A 346 -8.57 26.20 2.18
C GLU A 346 -9.63 25.15 1.82
N ARG A 347 -10.83 25.63 1.57
CA ARG A 347 -11.92 24.76 1.13
C ARG A 347 -11.81 24.47 -0.36
N VAL A 348 -11.74 23.19 -0.70
CA VAL A 348 -11.67 22.68 -2.07
C VAL A 348 -13.06 22.25 -2.50
N THR A 349 -13.55 22.84 -3.58
CA THR A 349 -14.88 22.56 -4.12
C THR A 349 -14.89 21.35 -5.06
N ALA A 350 -13.78 21.12 -5.77
CA ALA A 350 -13.61 19.95 -6.62
C ALA A 350 -12.13 19.69 -6.94
N ILE A 351 -11.80 18.40 -7.10
CA ILE A 351 -10.53 17.94 -7.68
C ILE A 351 -10.90 17.19 -8.96
N LYS A 352 -10.36 17.60 -10.11
CA LYS A 352 -10.55 16.93 -11.40
C LYS A 352 -9.21 16.45 -11.91
N CYS A 353 -9.14 15.18 -12.32
CA CYS A 353 -7.98 14.62 -12.97
C CYS A 353 -8.34 14.10 -14.36
N TYR A 354 -7.42 14.14 -15.28
CA TYR A 354 -7.60 13.64 -16.65
C TYR A 354 -6.27 13.33 -17.30
N LEU A 355 -6.30 12.40 -18.23
CA LEU A 355 -5.15 12.11 -19.09
C LEU A 355 -5.07 13.15 -20.20
N THR A 356 -3.84 13.50 -20.59
CA THR A 356 -3.64 14.49 -21.65
C THR A 356 -3.41 13.83 -23.01
N GLY A 357 -3.64 14.61 -24.07
CA GLY A 357 -3.42 14.15 -25.42
C GLY A 357 -3.72 15.24 -26.44
N GLU A 358 -3.81 14.84 -27.68
CA GLU A 358 -4.10 15.73 -28.80
C GLU A 358 -5.59 16.12 -28.80
N SER A 359 -5.86 17.41 -28.91
CA SER A 359 -7.24 17.91 -29.01
C SER A 359 -7.84 17.52 -30.37
N MET A 360 -8.98 16.84 -30.33
CA MET A 360 -9.75 16.42 -31.52
C MET A 360 -10.83 17.45 -31.91
N GLY A 361 -11.00 18.52 -31.12
CA GLY A 361 -12.10 19.46 -31.25
C GLY A 361 -13.28 19.09 -30.35
N GLY A 362 -14.22 20.05 -30.16
CA GLY A 362 -15.42 19.79 -29.33
C GLY A 362 -15.18 19.49 -27.84
N GLY A 363 -13.94 19.63 -27.36
CA GLY A 363 -13.57 19.27 -25.98
C GLY A 363 -13.08 17.82 -25.82
N GLU A 364 -13.01 17.07 -26.88
CA GLU A 364 -12.46 15.69 -26.89
C GLU A 364 -10.95 15.68 -27.09
N PHE A 365 -10.29 14.70 -26.50
CA PHE A 365 -8.84 14.49 -26.57
C PHE A 365 -8.51 13.06 -26.92
N ASN A 366 -7.58 12.89 -27.86
CA ASN A 366 -6.97 11.58 -28.12
C ASN A 366 -5.84 11.35 -27.10
N ILE A 367 -6.07 10.46 -26.13
CA ILE A 367 -5.12 10.19 -25.03
C ILE A 367 -3.77 9.76 -25.60
N ARG A 368 -2.71 10.47 -25.21
CA ARG A 368 -1.36 10.21 -25.70
C ARG A 368 -0.65 9.15 -24.86
N ARG A 369 -0.19 8.10 -25.54
CA ARG A 369 0.71 7.10 -24.97
C ARG A 369 2.14 7.57 -25.12
N LEU A 370 2.83 7.80 -24.00
CA LEU A 370 4.23 8.17 -23.93
C LEU A 370 5.09 6.92 -23.87
N GLN A 371 6.10 6.81 -24.75
CA GLN A 371 7.10 5.76 -24.66
C GLN A 371 8.28 6.26 -23.84
N ILE A 372 8.54 5.61 -22.71
CA ILE A 372 9.68 5.87 -21.83
C ILE A 372 10.70 4.77 -22.04
N LYS A 373 11.91 5.15 -22.46
CA LYS A 373 13.05 4.22 -22.57
C LYS A 373 13.91 4.35 -21.32
N ASP A 374 14.15 3.22 -20.66
CA ASP A 374 15.07 3.19 -19.53
C ASP A 374 16.54 3.06 -19.98
N LYS A 375 17.46 3.16 -19.01
CA LYS A 375 18.91 3.01 -19.24
C LYS A 375 19.34 1.64 -19.76
N HIS A 376 18.45 0.64 -19.70
CA HIS A 376 18.69 -0.71 -20.24
C HIS A 376 18.06 -0.91 -21.62
N GLY A 377 17.45 0.14 -22.20
CA GLY A 377 16.80 0.10 -23.50
C GLY A 377 15.40 -0.51 -23.50
N LEU A 378 14.84 -0.87 -22.33
CA LEU A 378 13.48 -1.36 -22.23
C LEU A 378 12.50 -0.21 -22.39
N SER A 379 11.49 -0.41 -23.24
CA SER A 379 10.44 0.58 -23.50
C SER A 379 9.22 0.32 -22.60
N ARG A 380 8.73 1.37 -21.97
CA ARG A 380 7.52 1.38 -21.15
C ARG A 380 6.52 2.38 -21.69
N VAL A 381 5.25 2.11 -21.48
CA VAL A 381 4.18 3.03 -21.84
C VAL A 381 3.62 3.68 -20.60
N ALA A 382 3.46 5.01 -20.65
CA ALA A 382 2.80 5.77 -19.61
C ALA A 382 1.90 6.85 -20.22
N TYR A 383 0.99 7.36 -19.42
CA TYR A 383 0.11 8.46 -19.74
C TYR A 383 0.49 9.67 -18.91
N ASN A 384 0.46 10.85 -19.52
CA ASN A 384 0.60 12.09 -18.80
C ASN A 384 -0.75 12.53 -18.23
N ALA A 385 -0.78 12.85 -16.94
CA ALA A 385 -1.98 13.27 -16.25
C ALA A 385 -1.91 14.74 -15.83
N LYS A 386 -3.08 15.36 -15.69
CA LYS A 386 -3.26 16.68 -15.10
C LYS A 386 -4.27 16.64 -13.98
N VAL A 387 -4.09 17.52 -13.00
CA VAL A 387 -4.99 17.69 -11.86
C VAL A 387 -5.35 19.15 -11.73
N ASN A 388 -6.63 19.45 -11.74
CA ASN A 388 -7.17 20.78 -11.51
C ASN A 388 -7.85 20.80 -10.15
N ILE A 389 -7.43 21.72 -9.29
CA ILE A 389 -7.93 21.88 -7.92
C ILE A 389 -8.72 23.19 -7.89
N TYR A 390 -10.04 23.08 -7.72
CA TYR A 390 -10.93 24.23 -7.63
C TYR A 390 -11.12 24.60 -6.16
N ARG A 391 -10.84 25.87 -5.84
CA ARG A 391 -10.91 26.41 -4.49
C ARG A 391 -12.09 27.37 -4.38
N GLU A 392 -12.70 27.47 -3.19
CA GLU A 392 -13.90 28.28 -2.98
C GLU A 392 -13.63 29.77 -3.18
N THR A 393 -12.51 30.27 -2.66
CA THR A 393 -12.21 31.71 -2.58
C THR A 393 -10.99 32.16 -3.39
N ALA A 394 -10.28 31.23 -4.05
CA ALA A 394 -9.04 31.50 -4.76
C ALA A 394 -9.03 30.90 -6.17
N GLN A 395 -8.12 31.38 -7.02
CA GLN A 395 -7.96 30.84 -8.38
C GLN A 395 -7.61 29.34 -8.35
N PRO A 396 -8.09 28.56 -9.33
CA PRO A 396 -7.76 27.15 -9.43
C PRO A 396 -6.24 26.91 -9.50
N ILE A 397 -5.77 25.83 -8.86
CA ILE A 397 -4.40 25.36 -9.01
C ILE A 397 -4.39 24.25 -10.07
N LEU A 398 -3.55 24.42 -11.09
CA LEU A 398 -3.41 23.48 -12.19
C LEU A 398 -2.07 22.76 -12.06
N LEU A 399 -2.11 21.43 -11.80
CA LEU A 399 -0.94 20.59 -11.68
C LEU A 399 -0.76 19.71 -12.91
N GLY A 400 0.46 19.21 -13.09
CA GLY A 400 0.86 18.44 -14.26
C GLY A 400 1.33 19.31 -15.41
N ILE A 401 1.77 18.68 -16.48
CA ILE A 401 2.32 19.35 -17.67
C ILE A 401 1.34 19.24 -18.83
N GLU A 402 1.17 20.33 -19.57
CA GLU A 402 0.34 20.32 -20.77
C GLU A 402 1.02 19.56 -21.92
N ASP A 403 0.21 18.87 -22.74
CA ASP A 403 0.69 18.07 -23.86
C ASP A 403 1.60 18.87 -24.82
N LYS A 404 1.24 20.12 -25.11
CA LYS A 404 2.05 21.03 -25.95
C LYS A 404 3.47 21.25 -25.40
N LYS A 405 3.61 21.33 -24.07
CA LYS A 405 4.93 21.50 -23.42
C LYS A 405 5.75 20.23 -23.45
N LEU A 406 5.10 19.06 -23.41
CA LEU A 406 5.77 17.75 -23.56
C LEU A 406 6.40 17.63 -24.95
N LEU A 407 5.68 17.99 -25.99
CA LEU A 407 6.17 17.96 -27.37
C LEU A 407 7.40 18.85 -27.57
N MET A 408 7.46 20.01 -26.92
CA MET A 408 8.62 20.91 -26.98
C MET A 408 9.84 20.37 -26.21
N ALA A 409 9.61 19.59 -25.13
CA ALA A 409 10.70 19.05 -24.32
C ALA A 409 11.32 17.76 -24.91
N VAL A 410 10.63 17.08 -25.82
CA VAL A 410 11.06 15.84 -26.47
C VAL A 410 11.76 16.09 -27.81
N GLN A 411 11.67 17.29 -28.38
CA GLN A 411 12.46 17.64 -29.57
C GLN A 411 13.92 17.87 -29.17
N PRO A 412 14.88 17.07 -29.64
CA PRO A 412 16.30 17.36 -29.44
C PRO A 412 16.63 18.68 -30.11
N ALA A 413 17.42 19.51 -29.42
CA ALA A 413 17.99 20.74 -29.95
C ALA A 413 18.98 20.45 -31.08
#